data_9f3b19b60a602a682cddab004ef6f75c
#
_entry.id   9f3b19b60a602a682cddab004ef6f75c
#
_cell.length_a   1.000
_cell.length_b   1.000
_cell.length_c   1.000
_cell.angle_alpha   90.00
_cell.angle_beta   90.00
_cell.angle_gamma   90.00
#
_symmetry.space_group_name_H-M   'P 1'
#
loop_
_entity.id
_entity.type
_entity.pdbx_description
1 polymer ?
#
loop_
_entity_poly.entity_id
_entity_poly.type
_entity_poly.pdbx_seq_one_letter_code
_entity_poly.pdbx_strand_id
1 'polypeptide(L)'
;MNNVLYTAYRLSDSFRKIVKSKFDLSEYKTIYADHQTIEFFSAKNLHPFNQREGEEHKIEAIGYLKTDKLICLVTGKNGEHITVATAEGISPATSNTELKEHKDKIIYFKKPLILSSKFHNYIFGESGRKESWKIL
;
A
#
# COMPACT_ATOMS: atom_id res chain seq x y z
N MET A 1 -9.21 -0.08 24.59
CA MET A 1 -8.11 -1.05 24.44
C MET A 1 -7.28 -0.71 23.21
N ASN A 2 -5.96 -0.68 23.35
CA ASN A 2 -5.08 -0.26 22.26
C ASN A 2 -4.58 -1.48 21.50
N ASN A 3 -5.10 -1.71 20.32
CA ASN A 3 -4.75 -2.89 19.53
C ASN A 3 -4.51 -2.61 18.04
N VAL A 4 -4.52 -1.34 17.63
CA VAL A 4 -4.30 -0.99 16.23
C VAL A 4 -2.81 -0.89 15.95
N LEU A 5 -2.33 -1.70 14.98
CA LEU A 5 -0.93 -1.69 14.55
C LEU A 5 -0.66 -0.58 13.54
N TYR A 6 -1.55 -0.40 12.59
CA TYR A 6 -1.47 0.71 11.65
C TYR A 6 -2.84 1.01 11.04
N THR A 7 -2.96 2.21 10.47
CA THR A 7 -4.14 2.63 9.72
C THR A 7 -3.75 2.84 8.27
N ALA A 8 -4.70 2.60 7.38
CA ALA A 8 -4.46 2.72 5.94
C ALA A 8 -5.76 2.99 5.19
N TYR A 9 -5.64 3.50 3.98
CA TYR A 9 -6.71 3.51 3.01
C TYR A 9 -6.65 2.21 2.22
N ARG A 10 -7.63 1.35 2.41
CA ARG A 10 -7.69 0.03 1.78
C ARG A 10 -8.51 0.08 0.50
N LEU A 11 -7.93 -0.45 -0.57
CA LEU A 11 -8.62 -0.51 -1.87
C LEU A 11 -9.71 -1.58 -1.83
N SER A 12 -10.81 -1.33 -2.56
CA SER A 12 -11.82 -2.36 -2.82
C SER A 12 -11.24 -3.43 -3.75
N ASP A 13 -11.85 -4.62 -3.76
CA ASP A 13 -11.38 -5.71 -4.61
C ASP A 13 -11.38 -5.34 -6.09
N SER A 14 -12.38 -4.58 -6.54
CA SER A 14 -12.44 -4.15 -7.94
C SER A 14 -11.28 -3.21 -8.30
N PHE A 15 -10.92 -2.29 -7.40
CA PHE A 15 -9.80 -1.39 -7.66
C PHE A 15 -8.45 -2.09 -7.52
N ARG A 16 -8.35 -3.09 -6.65
CA ARG A 16 -7.15 -3.94 -6.60
C ARG A 16 -6.92 -4.64 -7.94
N LYS A 17 -7.98 -5.16 -8.54
CA LYS A 17 -7.90 -5.80 -9.86
C LYS A 17 -7.44 -4.81 -10.93
N ILE A 18 -7.97 -3.60 -10.90
CA ILE A 18 -7.57 -2.56 -11.86
C ILE A 18 -6.08 -2.26 -11.72
N VAL A 19 -5.60 -2.05 -10.52
CA VAL A 19 -4.19 -1.78 -10.27
C VAL A 19 -3.31 -2.92 -10.77
N LYS A 20 -3.67 -4.16 -10.42
CA LYS A 20 -2.90 -5.33 -10.84
C LYS A 20 -2.86 -5.48 -12.35
N SER A 21 -3.93 -5.09 -13.05
CA SER A 21 -4.00 -5.20 -14.51
C SER A 21 -3.10 -4.20 -15.24
N LYS A 22 -2.62 -3.17 -14.56
CA LYS A 22 -1.77 -2.14 -15.16
C LYS A 22 -0.32 -2.58 -15.35
N PHE A 23 0.10 -3.67 -14.71
CA PHE A 23 1.50 -4.06 -14.67
C PHE A 23 1.70 -5.53 -15.03
N ASP A 24 2.87 -5.83 -15.60
CA ASP A 24 3.33 -7.21 -15.72
C ASP A 24 3.94 -7.61 -14.39
N LEU A 25 3.30 -8.53 -13.70
CA LEU A 25 3.70 -8.96 -12.36
C LEU A 25 4.47 -10.28 -12.35
N SER A 26 4.82 -10.81 -13.52
CA SER A 26 5.43 -12.15 -13.64
C SER A 26 6.78 -12.27 -12.94
N GLU A 27 7.50 -11.18 -12.78
CA GLU A 27 8.82 -11.16 -12.15
C GLU A 27 8.78 -11.03 -10.62
N TYR A 28 7.58 -10.88 -10.05
CA TYR A 28 7.43 -10.57 -8.62
C TYR A 28 6.79 -11.73 -7.88
N LYS A 29 7.35 -12.05 -6.72
CA LYS A 29 6.93 -13.20 -5.91
C LYS A 29 5.64 -12.95 -5.14
N THR A 30 5.49 -11.75 -4.60
CA THR A 30 4.36 -11.40 -3.75
C THR A 30 3.61 -10.20 -4.31
N ILE A 31 2.29 -10.33 -4.43
CA ILE A 31 1.43 -9.29 -4.98
C ILE A 31 0.56 -8.73 -3.85
N TYR A 32 0.60 -7.43 -3.68
CA TYR A 32 -0.18 -6.72 -2.66
C TYR A 32 -1.30 -5.89 -3.31
N ALA A 33 -0.97 -4.72 -3.86
CA ALA A 33 -1.93 -3.79 -4.47
C ALA A 33 -3.14 -3.55 -3.54
N ASP A 34 -2.88 -3.36 -2.25
CA ASP A 34 -3.91 -3.45 -1.22
C ASP A 34 -4.26 -2.10 -0.60
N HIS A 35 -3.26 -1.35 -0.17
CA HIS A 35 -3.53 -0.17 0.64
C HIS A 35 -2.42 0.88 0.58
N GLN A 36 -2.80 2.11 0.95
CA GLN A 36 -1.85 3.18 1.21
C GLN A 36 -1.81 3.39 2.72
N THR A 37 -0.67 3.13 3.34
CA THR A 37 -0.52 3.30 4.79
C THR A 37 -0.61 4.78 5.16
N ILE A 38 -1.42 5.09 6.18
CA ILE A 38 -1.56 6.44 6.72
C ILE A 38 -0.57 6.62 7.86
N GLU A 39 -0.65 5.74 8.85
CA GLU A 39 0.19 5.85 10.04
C GLU A 39 0.49 4.46 10.59
N PHE A 40 1.76 4.17 10.84
CA PHE A 40 2.21 2.93 11.44
C PHE A 40 2.61 3.19 12.89
N PHE A 41 2.00 2.44 13.81
CA PHE A 41 2.36 2.48 15.21
C PHE A 41 3.44 1.42 15.45
N SER A 42 3.55 0.81 16.55
CA SER A 42 4.48 -0.31 16.72
C SER A 42 3.82 -1.38 17.58
N ALA A 43 4.33 -2.59 17.52
CA ALA A 43 3.80 -3.67 18.34
C ALA A 43 3.90 -3.33 19.85
N LYS A 44 4.81 -2.43 20.21
CA LYS A 44 4.99 -1.98 21.59
C LYS A 44 4.11 -0.80 21.96
N ASN A 45 3.61 -0.07 20.96
CA ASN A 45 2.83 1.15 21.17
C ASN A 45 1.58 1.14 20.28
N LEU A 46 0.76 0.12 20.47
CA LEU A 46 -0.48 -0.02 19.72
C LEU A 46 -1.43 1.15 20.03
N HIS A 47 -2.22 1.54 19.05
CA HIS A 47 -3.09 2.70 19.16
C HIS A 47 -4.55 2.28 19.43
N PRO A 48 -5.38 3.16 20.02
CA PRO A 48 -6.81 2.92 20.11
C PRO A 48 -7.45 2.83 18.73
N PHE A 49 -8.54 2.09 18.65
CA PHE A 49 -9.32 1.99 17.41
C PHE A 49 -9.79 3.37 16.96
N ASN A 50 -9.54 3.69 15.69
CA ASN A 50 -9.92 4.96 15.12
C ASN A 50 -11.35 4.86 14.58
N GLN A 51 -12.20 5.79 14.98
CA GLN A 51 -13.62 5.80 14.63
C GLN A 51 -13.91 6.07 13.16
N ARG A 52 -12.88 6.40 12.37
CA ARG A 52 -13.03 6.61 10.94
C ARG A 52 -13.15 5.32 10.13
N GLU A 53 -13.13 4.17 10.77
CA GLU A 53 -13.28 2.86 10.12
C GLU A 53 -14.42 2.89 9.09
N GLY A 54 -14.11 2.49 7.85
CA GLY A 54 -15.10 2.46 6.78
C GLY A 54 -15.33 3.78 6.06
N GLU A 55 -14.71 4.88 6.51
CA GLU A 55 -14.86 6.19 5.85
C GLU A 55 -14.24 6.13 4.45
N GLU A 56 -15.01 6.53 3.45
CA GLU A 56 -14.56 6.51 2.07
C GLU A 56 -13.52 7.58 1.79
N HIS A 57 -12.55 7.22 0.94
CA HIS A 57 -11.48 8.13 0.52
C HIS A 57 -11.07 7.80 -0.91
N LYS A 58 -10.83 8.82 -1.71
CA LYS A 58 -10.32 8.64 -3.06
C LYS A 58 -8.82 8.89 -3.06
N ILE A 59 -8.07 7.90 -3.55
CA ILE A 59 -6.63 7.99 -3.70
C ILE A 59 -6.34 8.41 -5.13
N GLU A 60 -5.48 9.40 -5.30
CA GLU A 60 -5.01 9.85 -6.61
C GLU A 60 -3.63 9.27 -6.87
N ALA A 61 -3.55 8.24 -7.71
CA ALA A 61 -2.25 7.71 -8.11
C ALA A 61 -1.71 8.54 -9.27
N ILE A 62 -0.57 9.20 -9.04
CA ILE A 62 0.00 10.14 -10.01
C ILE A 62 1.08 9.52 -10.88
N GLY A 63 1.58 8.35 -10.51
CA GLY A 63 2.62 7.66 -11.26
C GLY A 63 2.97 6.34 -10.61
N TYR A 64 4.07 5.75 -11.08
CA TYR A 64 4.56 4.51 -10.50
C TYR A 64 6.08 4.42 -10.58
N LEU A 65 6.65 3.58 -9.73
CA LEU A 65 8.06 3.20 -9.79
C LEU A 65 8.13 1.69 -9.95
N LYS A 66 8.91 1.26 -10.95
CA LYS A 66 9.19 -0.17 -11.15
C LYS A 66 10.68 -0.38 -11.11
N THR A 67 11.14 -1.23 -10.22
CA THR A 67 12.54 -1.63 -10.11
C THR A 67 12.62 -3.16 -10.12
N ASP A 68 13.81 -3.71 -10.07
CA ASP A 68 14.01 -5.15 -9.93
C ASP A 68 13.51 -5.68 -8.58
N LYS A 69 13.35 -4.79 -7.60
CA LYS A 69 12.89 -5.17 -6.25
C LYS A 69 11.39 -5.12 -6.10
N LEU A 70 10.74 -4.13 -6.72
CA LEU A 70 9.31 -3.93 -6.49
C LEU A 70 8.66 -3.01 -7.53
N ILE A 71 7.32 -3.00 -7.48
CA ILE A 71 6.51 -1.99 -8.15
C ILE A 71 5.67 -1.31 -7.08
N CYS A 72 5.60 0.03 -7.10
CA CYS A 72 4.67 0.77 -6.28
C CYS A 72 4.02 1.92 -7.05
N LEU A 73 2.78 2.23 -6.68
CA LEU A 73 2.09 3.42 -7.17
C LEU A 73 2.49 4.60 -6.30
N VAL A 74 2.72 5.73 -6.92
CA VAL A 74 3.00 6.99 -6.23
C VAL A 74 1.69 7.72 -6.05
N THR A 75 1.30 8.01 -4.81
CA THR A 75 0.01 8.60 -4.49
C THR A 75 0.11 9.94 -3.79
N GLY A 76 1.31 10.49 -3.70
CA GLY A 76 1.54 11.81 -3.12
C GLY A 76 2.95 12.28 -3.32
N LYS A 77 3.20 13.55 -2.98
CA LYS A 77 4.49 14.20 -3.19
C LYS A 77 5.52 13.86 -2.12
N ASN A 78 5.06 13.36 -0.97
CA ASN A 78 5.90 13.12 0.19
C ASN A 78 6.16 11.63 0.45
N GLY A 79 6.15 10.82 -0.61
CA GLY A 79 6.44 9.41 -0.50
C GLY A 79 5.22 8.53 -0.24
N GLU A 80 4.01 9.10 -0.25
CA GLU A 80 2.80 8.29 -0.14
C GLU A 80 2.71 7.34 -1.33
N HIS A 81 2.38 6.08 -1.05
CA HIS A 81 2.42 5.06 -2.08
C HIS A 81 1.54 3.86 -1.74
N ILE A 82 1.28 3.04 -2.77
CA ILE A 82 0.68 1.72 -2.62
C ILE A 82 1.70 0.72 -3.16
N THR A 83 2.17 -0.19 -2.33
CA THR A 83 3.04 -1.27 -2.81
C THR A 83 2.21 -2.24 -3.64
N VAL A 84 2.58 -2.45 -4.90
CA VAL A 84 1.85 -3.32 -5.80
C VAL A 84 2.38 -4.75 -5.71
N ALA A 85 3.68 -4.93 -5.82
CA ALA A 85 4.31 -6.24 -5.81
C ALA A 85 5.76 -6.14 -5.38
N THR A 86 6.30 -7.21 -4.82
CA THR A 86 7.71 -7.28 -4.44
C THR A 86 8.37 -8.55 -4.95
N ALA A 87 9.67 -8.47 -5.21
CA ALA A 87 10.50 -9.62 -5.54
C ALA A 87 10.71 -10.48 -4.31
N GLU A 88 11.19 -11.71 -4.52
CA GLU A 88 11.46 -12.64 -3.42
C GLU A 88 12.40 -12.01 -2.39
N GLY A 89 12.03 -12.13 -1.12
CA GLY A 89 12.84 -11.63 -0.02
C GLY A 89 12.75 -10.12 0.23
N ILE A 90 11.97 -9.40 -0.57
CA ILE A 90 11.82 -7.95 -0.45
C ILE A 90 10.53 -7.63 0.32
N SER A 91 10.64 -6.83 1.37
CA SER A 91 9.47 -6.40 2.13
C SER A 91 8.79 -5.19 1.50
N PRO A 92 7.48 -5.00 1.74
CA PRO A 92 6.76 -3.82 1.23
C PRO A 92 7.35 -2.48 1.72
N ALA A 93 7.95 -2.47 2.90
CA ALA A 93 8.57 -1.27 3.46
C ALA A 93 9.73 -0.76 2.61
N THR A 94 10.31 -1.62 1.78
CA THR A 94 11.38 -1.25 0.84
C THR A 94 10.91 -0.18 -0.14
N SER A 95 9.59 -0.05 -0.37
CA SER A 95 9.05 1.01 -1.22
C SER A 95 9.51 2.40 -0.77
N ASN A 96 9.60 2.63 0.53
CA ASN A 96 10.03 3.93 1.06
C ASN A 96 11.44 4.27 0.60
N THR A 97 12.35 3.30 0.69
CA THR A 97 13.74 3.48 0.28
C THR A 97 13.86 3.63 -1.24
N GLU A 98 13.16 2.77 -1.98
CA GLU A 98 13.21 2.78 -3.45
C GLU A 98 12.70 4.11 -4.01
N LEU A 99 11.60 4.62 -3.48
CA LEU A 99 11.06 5.91 -3.92
C LEU A 99 12.02 7.06 -3.64
N LYS A 100 12.70 7.01 -2.51
CA LYS A 100 13.66 8.03 -2.14
C LYS A 100 14.91 8.00 -3.03
N GLU A 101 15.43 6.80 -3.29
CA GLU A 101 16.66 6.63 -4.06
C GLU A 101 16.46 6.76 -5.57
N HIS A 102 15.25 6.49 -6.05
CA HIS A 102 14.95 6.45 -7.49
C HIS A 102 13.87 7.44 -7.91
N LYS A 103 13.80 8.60 -7.28
CA LYS A 103 12.83 9.65 -7.62
C LYS A 103 12.84 10.00 -9.10
N ASP A 104 14.02 10.02 -9.70
CA ASP A 104 14.21 10.37 -11.11
C ASP A 104 13.69 9.30 -12.07
N LYS A 105 13.38 8.11 -11.55
CA LYS A 105 12.87 6.99 -12.35
C LYS A 105 11.36 6.81 -12.26
N ILE A 106 10.69 7.64 -11.47
CA ILE A 106 9.23 7.60 -11.36
C ILE A 106 8.63 7.99 -12.71
N ILE A 107 7.70 7.16 -13.19
CA ILE A 107 6.95 7.45 -14.41
C ILE A 107 5.61 8.02 -14.01
N TYR A 108 5.34 9.26 -14.45
CA TYR A 108 4.10 9.95 -14.09
C TYR A 108 3.02 9.69 -15.15
N PHE A 109 1.79 9.49 -14.68
CA PHE A 109 0.65 9.31 -15.58
C PHE A 109 0.26 10.66 -16.19
N LYS A 110 -0.27 10.64 -17.40
CA LYS A 110 -0.83 11.84 -18.04
C LYS A 110 -2.05 12.32 -17.27
N LYS A 111 -2.87 11.39 -16.81
CA LYS A 111 -4.03 11.66 -15.95
C LYS A 111 -3.91 10.80 -14.70
N PRO A 112 -4.12 11.36 -13.52
CA PRO A 112 -4.11 10.56 -12.31
C PRO A 112 -5.12 9.44 -12.36
N LEU A 113 -4.76 8.30 -11.79
CA LEU A 113 -5.65 7.16 -11.63
C LEU A 113 -6.37 7.32 -10.30
N ILE A 114 -7.70 7.44 -10.35
CA ILE A 114 -8.50 7.64 -9.14
C ILE A 114 -8.96 6.29 -8.61
N LEU A 115 -8.63 6.00 -7.35
CA LEU A 115 -8.90 4.72 -6.70
C LEU A 115 -9.79 4.92 -5.51
N SER A 116 -10.90 4.19 -5.44
CA SER A 116 -11.77 4.22 -4.26
C SER A 116 -11.20 3.35 -3.17
N SER A 117 -11.23 3.85 -1.96
CA SER A 117 -10.70 3.17 -0.79
C SER A 117 -11.52 3.48 0.44
N LYS A 118 -11.24 2.77 1.53
CA LYS A 118 -11.87 3.01 2.83
C LYS A 118 -10.82 3.03 3.91
N PHE A 119 -10.99 3.93 4.88
CA PHE A 119 -10.15 3.95 6.07
C PHE A 119 -10.31 2.63 6.82
N HIS A 120 -9.21 2.03 7.21
CA HIS A 120 -9.21 0.74 7.89
C HIS A 120 -8.19 0.70 9.01
N ASN A 121 -8.58 0.13 10.16
CA ASN A 121 -7.70 -0.13 11.29
C ASN A 121 -7.19 -1.57 11.19
N TYR A 122 -5.89 -1.74 11.05
CA TYR A 122 -5.28 -3.08 11.02
C TYR A 122 -4.89 -3.47 12.44
N ILE A 123 -5.57 -4.49 12.95
CA ILE A 123 -5.45 -4.92 14.35
C ILE A 123 -4.28 -5.87 14.52
N PHE A 124 -3.44 -5.61 15.50
CA PHE A 124 -2.30 -6.46 15.80
C PHE A 124 -2.74 -7.72 16.55
N GLY A 125 -2.16 -8.86 16.17
CA GLY A 125 -2.37 -10.12 16.89
C GLY A 125 -3.64 -10.88 16.53
N GLU A 126 -4.46 -10.38 15.60
CA GLU A 126 -5.60 -11.14 15.13
C GLU A 126 -5.14 -12.31 14.27
N SER A 127 -5.88 -13.41 14.37
CA SER A 127 -5.62 -14.59 13.55
C SER A 127 -5.64 -14.22 12.07
N GLY A 128 -4.63 -14.65 11.33
CA GLY A 128 -4.52 -14.36 9.92
C GLY A 128 -4.04 -12.95 9.58
N ARG A 129 -3.71 -12.15 10.57
CA ARG A 129 -3.31 -10.76 10.34
C ARG A 129 -2.04 -10.64 9.50
N LYS A 130 -1.06 -11.46 9.77
CA LYS A 130 0.18 -11.46 8.99
C LYS A 130 -0.07 -11.91 7.57
N GLU A 131 -0.94 -12.88 7.41
CA GLU A 131 -1.31 -13.41 6.11
C GLU A 131 -2.06 -12.38 5.30
N SER A 132 -2.89 -11.55 5.94
CA SER A 132 -3.64 -10.52 5.23
C SER A 132 -2.73 -9.51 4.55
N TRP A 133 -1.56 -9.26 5.10
CA TRP A 133 -0.57 -8.42 4.46
C TRP A 133 -0.07 -8.99 3.14
N LYS A 134 0.00 -10.31 3.07
CA LYS A 134 0.58 -11.02 1.92
C LYS A 134 -0.42 -11.25 0.82
N ILE A 135 -1.67 -11.42 1.17
CA ILE A 135 -2.71 -11.84 0.22
C ILE A 135 -3.70 -10.74 -0.14
N LEU A 136 -3.73 -9.66 0.63
CA LEU A 136 -4.63 -8.53 0.35
C LEU A 136 -4.09 -7.55 -0.71
#